data_b39872d692d84dfcb0453d4d0ed1c57d
#
_entry.id   b39872d692d84dfcb0453d4d0ed1c57d
#
_cell.length_a   1.000
_cell.length_b   1.000
_cell.length_c   1.000
_cell.angle_alpha   90.00
_cell.angle_beta   90.00
_cell.angle_gamma   90.00
#
_symmetry.space_group_name_H-M   'P 1'
#
loop_
_entity.id
_entity.type
_entity.pdbx_description
1 polymer ?
#
loop_
_entity_poly.entity_id
_entity_poly.type
_entity_poly.pdbx_seq_one_letter_code
_entity_poly.pdbx_strand_id
1 'polypeptide(L)'
;MKRIYIDDKLYHIAKDYAKDPFARRRKDFKRPPVLLQELYAALPEEDASYREYVQKIIDEYEDLNCLKPSEVARTKRKFDRILPEADLGKMFTIEGESAKFYDLIIKALRYDDLRKSDYIHNSGYLGLSIKTCVYCNAQLAVVLEKTAGGTQAKFQLDHIRPKSKYPFLAISFFNLCPSCGNCNSVKNDNSVKFDLYTEDSKDDLNPFLFYVTKDSIVKYMKSYDEECLKVGFLSTDGYQALSKDHDKNFSITGIYNTQKDIVAELIQKKEIYTESYKQHLAKQFKDLFKDES
;
A
#
# COMPACT_ATOMS: atom_id res chain seq x y z
N MET A 1 6.12 -5.92 6.40
CA MET A 1 6.31 -4.49 6.06
C MET A 1 7.64 -4.34 5.35
N LYS A 2 7.60 -4.58 4.04
CA LYS A 2 8.78 -4.47 3.18
C LYS A 2 8.56 -3.36 2.18
N ARG A 3 9.63 -2.70 1.75
CA ARG A 3 9.61 -1.80 0.61
C ARG A 3 9.78 -2.58 -0.68
N ILE A 4 9.34 -1.99 -1.78
CA ILE A 4 9.48 -2.52 -3.12
C ILE A 4 10.33 -1.54 -3.91
N TYR A 5 11.47 -2.02 -4.40
CA TYR A 5 12.31 -1.24 -5.29
C TYR A 5 11.66 -1.12 -6.68
N ILE A 6 11.62 0.10 -7.20
CA ILE A 6 11.09 0.39 -8.53
C ILE A 6 12.21 0.13 -9.54
N ASP A 7 12.32 -1.12 -9.97
CA ASP A 7 13.20 -1.52 -11.09
C ASP A 7 12.54 -1.19 -12.45
N ASP A 8 13.30 -1.37 -13.53
CA ASP A 8 12.80 -1.11 -14.89
C ASP A 8 11.57 -1.93 -15.23
N LYS A 9 11.51 -3.19 -14.77
CA LYS A 9 10.36 -4.09 -15.00
C LYS A 9 9.10 -3.55 -14.33
N LEU A 10 9.18 -3.17 -13.05
CA LEU A 10 8.05 -2.62 -12.32
C LEU A 10 7.60 -1.29 -12.91
N TYR A 11 8.56 -0.45 -13.33
CA TYR A 11 8.23 0.82 -13.98
C TYR A 11 7.57 0.64 -15.33
N HIS A 12 7.97 -0.37 -16.12
CA HIS A 12 7.26 -0.74 -17.35
C HIS A 12 5.81 -1.16 -17.08
N ILE A 13 5.58 -1.99 -16.05
CA ILE A 13 4.22 -2.39 -15.64
C ILE A 13 3.40 -1.15 -15.27
N ALA A 14 3.98 -0.21 -14.51
CA ALA A 14 3.31 1.03 -14.13
C ALA A 14 2.97 1.92 -15.34
N LYS A 15 3.87 2.00 -16.33
CA LYS A 15 3.60 2.74 -17.58
C LYS A 15 2.49 2.10 -18.42
N ASP A 16 2.47 0.79 -18.53
CA ASP A 16 1.41 0.11 -19.27
C ASP A 16 0.05 0.25 -18.56
N TYR A 17 0.06 0.18 -17.23
CA TYR A 17 -1.12 0.52 -16.42
C TYR A 17 -1.59 1.95 -16.66
N ALA A 18 -0.68 2.93 -16.71
CA ALA A 18 -0.99 4.35 -16.82
C ALA A 18 -1.73 4.71 -18.11
N LYS A 19 -1.45 4.01 -19.22
CA LYS A 19 -2.12 4.21 -20.52
C LYS A 19 -3.62 3.94 -20.44
N ASP A 20 -4.03 2.83 -19.86
CA ASP A 20 -5.44 2.48 -19.62
C ASP A 20 -5.60 1.53 -18.42
N PRO A 21 -5.78 2.06 -17.20
CA PRO A 21 -6.07 1.23 -16.01
C PRO A 21 -7.33 0.36 -16.15
N PHE A 22 -8.14 0.64 -17.18
CA PHE A 22 -9.43 -0.01 -17.45
C PHE A 22 -9.44 -0.78 -18.78
N ALA A 23 -8.28 -1.15 -19.34
CA ALA A 23 -8.15 -1.82 -20.65
C ALA A 23 -9.03 -3.07 -20.80
N ARG A 24 -9.32 -3.78 -19.69
CA ARG A 24 -10.18 -4.99 -19.67
C ARG A 24 -11.68 -4.69 -19.58
N ARG A 25 -12.09 -3.42 -19.45
CA ARG A 25 -13.51 -3.04 -19.42
C ARG A 25 -14.09 -3.01 -20.83
N ARG A 26 -15.41 -3.16 -20.92
CA ARG A 26 -16.15 -3.10 -22.20
C ARG A 26 -15.93 -1.76 -22.91
N LYS A 27 -16.16 -1.74 -24.21
CA LYS A 27 -15.97 -0.51 -25.04
C LYS A 27 -16.88 0.66 -24.66
N ASP A 28 -18.07 0.38 -24.15
CA ASP A 28 -19.06 1.36 -23.68
C ASP A 28 -18.75 1.94 -22.29
N PHE A 29 -17.76 1.39 -21.60
CA PHE A 29 -17.33 1.94 -20.31
C PHE A 29 -16.68 3.31 -20.50
N LYS A 30 -17.30 4.35 -19.94
CA LYS A 30 -16.73 5.70 -19.95
C LYS A 30 -15.45 5.73 -19.12
N ARG A 31 -14.34 6.02 -19.79
CA ARG A 31 -13.00 6.08 -19.18
C ARG A 31 -12.76 7.40 -18.47
N PRO A 32 -11.84 7.47 -17.49
CA PRO A 32 -11.56 8.67 -16.72
C PRO A 32 -11.34 9.94 -17.53
N PRO A 33 -10.57 9.96 -18.65
CA PRO A 33 -10.40 11.19 -19.42
C PRO A 33 -11.72 11.80 -19.91
N VAL A 34 -12.69 10.97 -20.29
CA VAL A 34 -14.02 11.44 -20.72
C VAL A 34 -14.79 12.04 -19.55
N LEU A 35 -14.80 11.35 -18.39
CA LEU A 35 -15.50 11.83 -17.20
C LEU A 35 -14.85 13.08 -16.59
N LEU A 36 -13.54 13.23 -16.71
CA LEU A 36 -12.85 14.44 -16.29
C LEU A 36 -13.22 15.63 -17.19
N GLN A 37 -13.38 15.41 -18.51
CA GLN A 37 -13.88 16.45 -19.42
C GLN A 37 -15.34 16.83 -19.13
N GLU A 38 -16.20 15.84 -18.82
CA GLU A 38 -17.59 16.09 -18.38
C GLU A 38 -17.58 16.89 -17.06
N LEU A 39 -16.74 16.55 -16.10
CA LEU A 39 -16.58 17.30 -14.84
C LEU A 39 -16.11 18.73 -15.12
N TYR A 40 -15.08 18.91 -15.96
CA TYR A 40 -14.59 20.23 -16.36
C TYR A 40 -15.69 21.11 -16.94
N ALA A 41 -16.51 20.56 -17.83
CA ALA A 41 -17.62 21.27 -18.46
C ALA A 41 -18.77 21.61 -17.49
N ALA A 42 -18.99 20.75 -16.47
CA ALA A 42 -20.04 20.94 -15.47
C ALA A 42 -19.67 21.92 -14.35
N LEU A 43 -18.39 22.24 -14.16
CA LEU A 43 -17.96 23.22 -13.19
C LEU A 43 -18.29 24.65 -13.65
N PRO A 44 -18.76 25.56 -12.74
CA PRO A 44 -19.05 26.95 -13.08
C PRO A 44 -17.85 27.68 -13.69
N GLU A 45 -18.10 28.58 -14.64
CA GLU A 45 -17.03 29.36 -15.31
C GLU A 45 -16.30 30.28 -14.33
N GLU A 46 -17.01 30.82 -13.36
CA GLU A 46 -16.45 31.65 -12.28
C GLU A 46 -15.49 30.89 -11.36
N ASP A 47 -15.58 29.57 -11.30
CA ASP A 47 -14.69 28.71 -10.53
C ASP A 47 -13.44 28.29 -11.35
N ALA A 48 -12.76 29.26 -11.95
CA ALA A 48 -11.67 29.07 -12.91
C ALA A 48 -10.52 28.18 -12.36
N SER A 49 -10.13 28.35 -11.08
CA SER A 49 -9.05 27.53 -10.45
C SER A 49 -9.44 26.05 -10.33
N TYR A 50 -10.71 25.75 -10.08
CA TYR A 50 -11.21 24.37 -10.02
C TYR A 50 -11.21 23.72 -11.41
N ARG A 51 -11.61 24.48 -12.43
CA ARG A 51 -11.54 24.05 -13.83
C ARG A 51 -10.09 23.80 -14.27
N GLU A 52 -9.17 24.73 -13.95
CA GLU A 52 -7.75 24.60 -14.24
C GLU A 52 -7.14 23.37 -13.57
N TYR A 53 -7.55 23.09 -12.32
CA TYR A 53 -7.12 21.89 -11.59
C TYR A 53 -7.53 20.60 -12.31
N VAL A 54 -8.80 20.51 -12.78
CA VAL A 54 -9.29 19.36 -13.55
C VAL A 54 -8.59 19.27 -14.90
N GLN A 55 -8.41 20.40 -15.60
CA GLN A 55 -7.70 20.44 -16.88
C GLN A 55 -6.28 19.90 -16.74
N LYS A 56 -5.59 20.31 -15.69
CA LYS A 56 -4.24 19.79 -15.42
C LYS A 56 -4.21 18.28 -15.20
N ILE A 57 -5.24 17.69 -14.54
CA ILE A 57 -5.34 16.24 -14.42
C ILE A 57 -5.54 15.59 -15.80
N ILE A 58 -6.35 16.20 -16.67
CA ILE A 58 -6.57 15.71 -18.05
C ILE A 58 -5.26 15.71 -18.83
N ASP A 59 -4.55 16.85 -18.81
CA ASP A 59 -3.32 17.06 -19.57
C ASP A 59 -2.17 16.13 -19.14
N GLU A 60 -2.07 15.84 -17.83
CA GLU A 60 -1.00 15.02 -17.25
C GLU A 60 -1.51 13.60 -16.87
N TYR A 61 -2.64 13.13 -17.40
CA TYR A 61 -3.34 11.93 -16.93
C TYR A 61 -2.44 10.67 -16.85
N GLU A 62 -1.74 10.34 -17.92
CA GLU A 62 -0.88 9.16 -17.96
C GLU A 62 0.33 9.31 -17.03
N ASP A 63 0.95 10.48 -17.00
CA ASP A 63 2.09 10.76 -16.13
C ASP A 63 1.72 10.67 -14.65
N LEU A 64 0.55 11.19 -14.27
CA LEU A 64 0.02 11.10 -12.90
C LEU A 64 -0.26 9.66 -12.48
N ASN A 65 -0.71 8.80 -13.40
CA ASN A 65 -1.00 7.41 -13.10
C ASN A 65 0.25 6.54 -12.86
N CYS A 66 1.44 6.95 -13.35
CA CYS A 66 2.71 6.29 -13.07
C CYS A 66 3.72 7.18 -12.34
N LEU A 67 3.24 8.25 -11.68
CA LEU A 67 4.06 9.21 -10.97
C LEU A 67 4.86 8.53 -9.86
N LYS A 68 6.17 8.70 -9.89
CA LYS A 68 7.08 8.11 -8.91
C LYS A 68 7.02 8.81 -7.56
N PRO A 69 7.35 8.11 -6.46
CA PRO A 69 7.31 8.69 -5.11
C PRO A 69 8.14 9.97 -4.94
N SER A 70 9.33 10.03 -5.56
CA SER A 70 10.22 11.20 -5.50
C SER A 70 9.62 12.47 -6.15
N GLU A 71 8.71 12.29 -7.10
CA GLU A 71 8.09 13.39 -7.87
C GLU A 71 6.83 13.93 -7.22
N VAL A 72 6.22 13.19 -6.28
CA VAL A 72 4.93 13.54 -5.65
C VAL A 72 4.96 14.93 -5.01
N ALA A 73 5.99 15.25 -4.24
CA ALA A 73 6.07 16.54 -3.56
C ALA A 73 6.20 17.72 -4.52
N ARG A 74 6.90 17.54 -5.65
CA ARG A 74 7.03 18.57 -6.70
C ARG A 74 5.69 18.74 -7.42
N THR A 75 5.03 17.65 -7.75
CA THR A 75 3.73 17.67 -8.45
C THR A 75 2.66 18.28 -7.55
N LYS A 76 2.59 17.90 -6.26
CA LYS A 76 1.67 18.52 -5.29
C LYS A 76 1.80 20.05 -5.28
N ARG A 77 3.03 20.59 -5.22
CA ARG A 77 3.26 22.03 -5.27
C ARG A 77 2.74 22.72 -6.55
N LYS A 78 2.75 22.02 -7.70
CA LYS A 78 2.16 22.54 -8.93
C LYS A 78 0.63 22.64 -8.82
N PHE A 79 -0.01 21.61 -8.25
CA PHE A 79 -1.45 21.61 -8.03
C PHE A 79 -1.87 22.62 -6.96
N ASP A 80 -1.11 22.77 -5.86
CA ASP A 80 -1.40 23.73 -4.78
C ASP A 80 -1.27 25.19 -5.23
N ARG A 81 -0.51 25.48 -6.30
CA ARG A 81 -0.46 26.82 -6.91
C ARG A 81 -1.72 27.16 -7.71
N ILE A 82 -2.41 26.15 -8.23
CA ILE A 82 -3.68 26.34 -8.95
C ILE A 82 -4.81 26.43 -7.92
N LEU A 83 -4.87 25.48 -6.99
CA LEU A 83 -5.88 25.39 -5.96
C LEU A 83 -5.28 24.91 -4.65
N PRO A 84 -5.28 25.72 -3.58
CA PRO A 84 -4.79 25.30 -2.26
C PRO A 84 -5.49 24.05 -1.72
N GLU A 85 -4.79 23.21 -0.97
CA GLU A 85 -5.35 21.99 -0.38
C GLU A 85 -6.63 22.24 0.44
N ALA A 86 -6.69 23.38 1.15
CA ALA A 86 -7.84 23.77 1.96
C ALA A 86 -9.14 23.91 1.14
N ASP A 87 -9.02 24.27 -0.13
CA ASP A 87 -10.15 24.53 -1.00
C ASP A 87 -10.67 23.26 -1.71
N LEU A 88 -9.94 22.15 -1.65
CA LEU A 88 -10.36 20.87 -2.23
C LEU A 88 -11.67 20.33 -1.62
N GLY A 89 -12.04 20.79 -0.42
CA GLY A 89 -13.27 20.43 0.27
C GLY A 89 -14.51 21.23 -0.12
N LYS A 90 -14.40 22.21 -1.04
CA LYS A 90 -15.56 22.99 -1.51
C LYS A 90 -16.63 22.09 -2.09
N MET A 91 -17.89 22.37 -1.72
CA MET A 91 -19.06 21.64 -2.23
C MET A 91 -19.47 22.18 -3.59
N PHE A 92 -19.77 21.27 -4.49
CA PHE A 92 -20.40 21.57 -5.79
C PHE A 92 -21.67 20.75 -5.94
N THR A 93 -22.67 21.33 -6.60
CA THR A 93 -23.90 20.61 -6.98
C THR A 93 -23.89 20.46 -8.50
N ILE A 94 -23.75 19.22 -8.96
CA ILE A 94 -23.72 18.87 -10.38
C ILE A 94 -24.84 17.87 -10.64
N GLU A 95 -25.72 18.13 -11.59
CA GLU A 95 -26.87 17.28 -11.94
C GLU A 95 -27.76 16.92 -10.72
N GLY A 96 -27.86 17.86 -9.74
CA GLY A 96 -28.67 17.67 -8.54
C GLY A 96 -27.99 16.91 -7.40
N GLU A 97 -26.78 16.37 -7.60
CA GLU A 97 -25.96 15.72 -6.55
C GLU A 97 -24.93 16.71 -6.00
N SER A 98 -24.90 16.85 -4.67
CA SER A 98 -23.91 17.69 -3.99
C SER A 98 -22.76 16.83 -3.45
N ALA A 99 -21.54 17.19 -3.85
CA ALA A 99 -20.33 16.50 -3.41
C ALA A 99 -19.15 17.46 -3.24
N LYS A 100 -18.16 17.06 -2.46
CA LYS A 100 -16.90 17.81 -2.35
C LYS A 100 -16.12 17.69 -3.65
N PHE A 101 -15.36 18.73 -3.97
CA PHE A 101 -14.58 18.77 -5.21
C PHE A 101 -13.62 17.56 -5.36
N TYR A 102 -12.90 17.21 -4.31
CA TYR A 102 -12.03 16.02 -4.38
C TYR A 102 -12.82 14.72 -4.62
N ASP A 103 -14.04 14.58 -4.11
CA ASP A 103 -14.88 13.39 -4.33
C ASP A 103 -15.36 13.33 -5.80
N LEU A 104 -15.67 14.49 -6.41
CA LEU A 104 -15.99 14.57 -7.83
C LEU A 104 -14.84 14.09 -8.71
N ILE A 105 -13.59 14.51 -8.40
CA ILE A 105 -12.38 14.02 -9.09
C ILE A 105 -12.23 12.50 -8.91
N ILE A 106 -12.34 11.99 -7.69
CA ILE A 106 -12.22 10.56 -7.41
C ILE A 106 -13.28 9.75 -8.16
N LYS A 107 -14.53 10.26 -8.24
CA LYS A 107 -15.63 9.67 -9.01
C LYS A 107 -15.30 9.68 -10.51
N ALA A 108 -14.81 10.79 -11.05
CA ALA A 108 -14.40 10.92 -12.47
C ALA A 108 -13.22 10.01 -12.81
N LEU A 109 -12.27 9.81 -11.88
CA LEU A 109 -11.16 8.87 -12.02
C LEU A 109 -11.57 7.39 -11.85
N ARG A 110 -12.83 7.09 -11.56
CA ARG A 110 -13.35 5.72 -11.48
C ARG A 110 -12.67 4.85 -10.43
N TYR A 111 -12.25 5.42 -9.29
CA TYR A 111 -11.56 4.67 -8.25
C TYR A 111 -12.36 3.46 -7.73
N ASP A 112 -13.67 3.59 -7.55
CA ASP A 112 -14.54 2.49 -7.09
C ASP A 112 -14.63 1.34 -8.09
N ASP A 113 -14.55 1.65 -9.39
CA ASP A 113 -14.49 0.63 -10.45
C ASP A 113 -13.12 -0.04 -10.51
N LEU A 114 -12.04 0.73 -10.32
CA LEU A 114 -10.68 0.20 -10.30
C LEU A 114 -10.50 -0.79 -9.13
N ARG A 115 -10.91 -0.42 -7.96
CA ARG A 115 -10.81 -1.26 -6.74
C ARG A 115 -11.54 -2.60 -6.84
N LYS A 116 -12.56 -2.69 -7.72
CA LYS A 116 -13.35 -3.90 -8.01
C LYS A 116 -12.93 -4.56 -9.33
N SER A 117 -11.88 -4.07 -9.99
CA SER A 117 -11.49 -4.55 -11.31
C SER A 117 -10.69 -5.83 -11.24
N ASP A 118 -10.84 -6.65 -12.28
CA ASP A 118 -10.00 -7.84 -12.46
C ASP A 118 -8.52 -7.50 -12.58
N TYR A 119 -8.19 -6.28 -12.99
CA TYR A 119 -6.80 -5.83 -13.05
C TYR A 119 -6.12 -5.89 -11.67
N ILE A 120 -6.82 -5.41 -10.63
CA ILE A 120 -6.33 -5.50 -9.25
C ILE A 120 -6.40 -6.94 -8.73
N HIS A 121 -7.39 -7.74 -9.17
CA HIS A 121 -7.65 -9.06 -8.65
C HIS A 121 -6.85 -10.17 -9.35
N ASN A 122 -6.77 -10.19 -10.69
CA ASN A 122 -6.24 -11.33 -11.43
C ASN A 122 -4.71 -11.44 -11.45
N SER A 123 -3.99 -10.38 -11.16
CA SER A 123 -2.52 -10.37 -11.16
C SER A 123 -1.90 -10.46 -9.77
N GLY A 124 -2.70 -10.80 -8.74
CA GLY A 124 -2.23 -10.87 -7.36
C GLY A 124 -1.70 -9.51 -6.90
N TYR A 125 -2.55 -8.48 -6.92
CA TYR A 125 -2.19 -7.08 -6.75
C TYR A 125 -1.04 -6.67 -7.68
N LEU A 126 -1.40 -6.37 -8.91
CA LEU A 126 -0.47 -5.83 -9.94
C LEU A 126 0.75 -6.74 -10.21
N GLY A 127 0.65 -8.05 -9.94
CA GLY A 127 1.76 -8.99 -10.13
C GLY A 127 2.89 -8.88 -9.09
N LEU A 128 2.70 -8.09 -8.02
CA LEU A 128 3.73 -7.86 -7.00
C LEU A 128 3.80 -8.97 -5.94
N SER A 129 2.97 -9.99 -6.04
CA SER A 129 2.93 -11.13 -5.10
C SER A 129 2.78 -10.74 -3.62
N ILE A 130 2.18 -9.59 -3.32
CA ILE A 130 1.89 -9.15 -1.96
C ILE A 130 0.75 -10.00 -1.42
N LYS A 131 0.98 -10.71 -0.32
CA LYS A 131 0.01 -11.61 0.31
C LYS A 131 -0.45 -11.15 1.70
N THR A 132 0.15 -10.10 2.23
CA THR A 132 -0.15 -9.57 3.56
C THR A 132 -0.36 -8.06 3.51
N CYS A 133 -1.05 -7.54 4.51
CA CYS A 133 -1.23 -6.10 4.68
C CYS A 133 0.13 -5.39 4.75
N VAL A 134 0.33 -4.38 3.90
CA VAL A 134 1.61 -3.66 3.81
C VAL A 134 1.95 -2.88 5.09
N TYR A 135 0.94 -2.58 5.92
CA TYR A 135 1.14 -1.83 7.16
C TYR A 135 1.43 -2.70 8.37
N CYS A 136 0.69 -3.78 8.60
CA CYS A 136 0.88 -4.61 9.80
C CYS A 136 1.59 -5.94 9.53
N ASN A 137 1.58 -6.42 8.30
CA ASN A 137 2.10 -7.75 7.90
C ASN A 137 1.52 -8.95 8.70
N ALA A 138 0.49 -8.70 9.52
CA ALA A 138 -0.14 -9.71 10.38
C ALA A 138 -1.43 -10.28 9.78
N GLN A 139 -2.04 -9.57 8.82
CA GLN A 139 -3.29 -9.98 8.19
C GLN A 139 -3.10 -10.28 6.71
N LEU A 140 -3.77 -11.31 6.21
CA LEU A 140 -3.73 -11.66 4.80
C LEU A 140 -4.37 -10.56 3.93
N ALA A 141 -3.73 -10.29 2.80
CA ALA A 141 -4.18 -9.39 1.75
C ALA A 141 -4.09 -10.15 0.42
N VAL A 142 -5.00 -11.11 0.23
CA VAL A 142 -4.97 -12.08 -0.87
C VAL A 142 -6.15 -11.91 -1.82
N VAL A 143 -5.98 -12.42 -3.03
CA VAL A 143 -7.08 -12.60 -3.99
C VAL A 143 -7.44 -14.08 -4.03
N LEU A 144 -8.73 -14.38 -3.92
CA LEU A 144 -9.26 -15.72 -3.97
C LEU A 144 -10.03 -15.94 -5.27
N GLU A 145 -9.91 -17.13 -5.85
CA GLU A 145 -10.80 -17.61 -6.90
C GLU A 145 -12.13 -18.05 -6.28
N LYS A 146 -13.23 -17.65 -6.90
CA LYS A 146 -14.57 -18.07 -6.45
C LYS A 146 -14.99 -19.36 -7.14
N THR A 147 -15.67 -20.23 -6.42
CA THR A 147 -16.21 -21.50 -6.94
C THR A 147 -17.16 -21.28 -8.12
N ALA A 148 -17.92 -20.18 -8.14
CA ALA A 148 -18.82 -19.80 -9.22
C ALA A 148 -18.13 -19.01 -10.36
N GLY A 149 -16.81 -18.98 -10.38
CA GLY A 149 -16.00 -18.19 -11.31
C GLY A 149 -15.74 -16.75 -10.87
N GLY A 150 -14.67 -16.15 -11.40
CA GLY A 150 -14.19 -14.82 -11.04
C GLY A 150 -13.35 -14.79 -9.75
N THR A 151 -12.98 -13.61 -9.34
CA THR A 151 -12.05 -13.39 -8.22
C THR A 151 -12.67 -12.54 -7.11
N GLN A 152 -12.09 -12.58 -5.92
CA GLN A 152 -12.44 -11.75 -4.78
C GLN A 152 -11.18 -11.31 -4.04
N ALA A 153 -10.96 -10.01 -3.92
CA ALA A 153 -9.94 -9.47 -3.04
C ALA A 153 -10.37 -9.58 -1.57
N LYS A 154 -9.46 -10.05 -0.72
CA LYS A 154 -9.58 -10.06 0.75
C LYS A 154 -8.67 -8.99 1.35
N PHE A 155 -8.68 -7.81 0.74
CA PHE A 155 -8.00 -6.62 1.21
C PHE A 155 -8.78 -5.37 0.77
N GLN A 156 -8.42 -4.24 1.34
CA GLN A 156 -8.84 -2.92 0.87
C GLN A 156 -7.69 -2.29 0.09
N LEU A 157 -8.02 -1.63 -1.01
CA LEU A 157 -7.06 -0.83 -1.76
C LEU A 157 -6.95 0.52 -1.07
N ASP A 158 -5.82 0.78 -0.43
CA ASP A 158 -5.56 2.04 0.27
C ASP A 158 -4.65 2.96 -0.55
N HIS A 159 -4.67 4.23 -0.17
CA HIS A 159 -3.84 5.28 -0.77
C HIS A 159 -2.70 5.64 0.18
N ILE A 160 -1.46 5.48 -0.24
CA ILE A 160 -0.27 5.90 0.53
C ILE A 160 -0.39 7.40 0.87
N ARG A 161 -0.70 8.22 -0.13
CA ARG A 161 -1.06 9.64 0.03
C ARG A 161 -2.57 9.78 0.01
N PRO A 162 -3.20 10.37 1.04
CA PRO A 162 -4.66 10.44 1.15
C PRO A 162 -5.33 11.08 -0.07
N LYS A 163 -6.36 10.43 -0.60
CA LYS A 163 -7.07 10.91 -1.80
C LYS A 163 -7.81 12.24 -1.59
N SER A 164 -8.17 12.59 -0.37
CA SER A 164 -8.76 13.89 -0.01
C SER A 164 -7.79 15.05 -0.22
N LYS A 165 -6.47 14.79 -0.05
CA LYS A 165 -5.39 15.78 -0.21
C LYS A 165 -4.67 15.67 -1.54
N TYR A 166 -4.69 14.50 -2.17
CA TYR A 166 -4.03 14.17 -3.43
C TYR A 166 -5.03 13.52 -4.40
N PRO A 167 -6.17 14.17 -4.74
CA PRO A 167 -7.20 13.54 -5.56
C PRO A 167 -6.69 13.17 -6.96
N PHE A 168 -5.71 13.89 -7.48
CA PHE A 168 -5.03 13.59 -8.75
C PHE A 168 -4.22 12.29 -8.76
N LEU A 169 -3.97 11.69 -7.58
CA LEU A 169 -3.30 10.39 -7.42
C LEU A 169 -4.27 9.27 -7.03
N ALA A 170 -5.58 9.48 -7.14
CA ALA A 170 -6.55 8.50 -6.64
C ALA A 170 -6.48 7.13 -7.34
N ILE A 171 -5.97 7.08 -8.58
CA ILE A 171 -5.74 5.83 -9.30
C ILE A 171 -4.27 5.65 -9.71
N SER A 172 -3.34 6.42 -9.15
CA SER A 172 -1.90 6.32 -9.47
C SER A 172 -1.32 5.02 -8.95
N PHE A 173 -0.57 4.29 -9.80
CA PHE A 173 0.01 2.99 -9.49
C PHE A 173 0.82 2.98 -8.20
N PHE A 174 1.75 3.92 -8.05
CA PHE A 174 2.64 4.00 -6.88
C PHE A 174 2.00 4.67 -5.66
N ASN A 175 0.74 5.11 -5.76
CA ASN A 175 -0.01 5.62 -4.61
C ASN A 175 -0.97 4.58 -4.01
N LEU A 176 -1.14 3.43 -4.64
CA LEU A 176 -2.05 2.38 -4.21
C LEU A 176 -1.32 1.25 -3.51
N CYS A 177 -1.94 0.67 -2.48
CA CYS A 177 -1.40 -0.50 -1.78
C CYS A 177 -2.49 -1.37 -1.16
N PRO A 178 -2.26 -2.71 -1.05
CA PRO A 178 -3.20 -3.60 -0.39
C PRO A 178 -3.05 -3.50 1.12
N SER A 179 -4.14 -3.25 1.82
CA SER A 179 -4.18 -3.14 3.28
C SER A 179 -5.33 -3.96 3.87
N CYS A 180 -5.22 -4.36 5.14
CA CYS A 180 -6.36 -4.88 5.87
C CYS A 180 -7.32 -3.75 6.29
N GLY A 181 -8.59 -4.11 6.53
CA GLY A 181 -9.61 -3.13 6.91
C GLY A 181 -9.24 -2.34 8.16
N ASN A 182 -8.65 -2.99 9.16
CA ASN A 182 -8.25 -2.33 10.41
C ASN A 182 -7.19 -1.24 10.17
N CYS A 183 -6.12 -1.58 9.46
CA CYS A 183 -5.06 -0.60 9.16
C CYS A 183 -5.57 0.55 8.28
N ASN A 184 -6.39 0.25 7.27
CA ASN A 184 -6.98 1.27 6.43
C ASN A 184 -7.88 2.23 7.21
N SER A 185 -8.74 1.70 8.08
CA SER A 185 -9.63 2.52 8.92
C SER A 185 -8.86 3.41 9.90
N VAL A 186 -7.81 2.87 10.53
CA VAL A 186 -6.98 3.63 11.48
C VAL A 186 -6.17 4.71 10.75
N LYS A 187 -5.60 4.38 9.59
CA LYS A 187 -4.84 5.34 8.79
C LYS A 187 -5.74 6.48 8.29
N ASN A 188 -6.92 6.12 7.75
CA ASN A 188 -7.87 7.09 7.20
C ASN A 188 -7.15 8.16 6.34
N ASP A 189 -7.36 9.45 6.60
CA ASP A 189 -6.72 10.58 5.91
C ASP A 189 -5.36 10.99 6.52
N ASN A 190 -4.81 10.19 7.45
CA ASN A 190 -3.51 10.45 8.01
C ASN A 190 -2.38 10.08 7.03
N SER A 191 -1.37 10.92 6.97
CA SER A 191 -0.13 10.61 6.29
C SER A 191 0.75 9.73 7.19
N VAL A 192 1.33 8.67 6.63
CA VAL A 192 2.30 7.80 7.31
C VAL A 192 3.68 8.01 6.70
N LYS A 193 4.73 7.86 7.50
CA LYS A 193 6.12 8.01 7.02
C LYS A 193 6.60 6.83 6.18
N PHE A 194 5.92 5.69 6.28
CA PHE A 194 6.29 4.51 5.51
C PHE A 194 5.80 4.64 4.07
N ASP A 195 6.73 4.65 3.13
CA ASP A 195 6.47 4.49 1.71
C ASP A 195 6.75 3.05 1.28
N LEU A 196 5.76 2.43 0.62
CA LEU A 196 5.87 1.06 0.11
C LEU A 196 6.91 0.96 -1.02
N TYR A 197 6.97 1.97 -1.88
CA TYR A 197 7.84 1.99 -3.04
C TYR A 197 9.05 2.90 -2.83
N THR A 198 10.21 2.48 -3.33
CA THR A 198 11.44 3.27 -3.31
C THR A 198 12.14 3.23 -4.67
N GLU A 199 12.78 4.34 -5.02
CA GLU A 199 13.59 4.48 -6.24
C GLU A 199 15.10 4.33 -5.95
N ASP A 200 15.49 4.30 -4.69
CA ASP A 200 16.88 4.13 -4.31
C ASP A 200 17.20 2.63 -4.13
N SER A 201 18.05 2.10 -4.98
CA SER A 201 18.52 0.71 -4.91
C SER A 201 19.33 0.39 -3.64
N LYS A 202 19.81 1.43 -2.95
CA LYS A 202 20.55 1.32 -1.69
C LYS A 202 19.63 1.39 -0.46
N ASP A 203 18.36 1.75 -0.65
CA ASP A 203 17.40 1.76 0.43
C ASP A 203 17.26 0.37 1.05
N ASP A 204 17.12 0.33 2.37
CA ASP A 204 16.78 -0.90 3.05
C ASP A 204 15.33 -1.30 2.72
N LEU A 205 15.21 -2.40 1.98
CA LEU A 205 13.90 -2.96 1.62
C LEU A 205 13.19 -3.60 2.82
N ASN A 206 13.91 -3.86 3.93
CA ASN A 206 13.38 -4.40 5.18
C ASN A 206 13.64 -3.44 6.36
N PRO A 207 13.09 -2.22 6.34
CA PRO A 207 13.47 -1.19 7.32
C PRO A 207 12.96 -1.48 8.74
N PHE A 208 12.22 -2.56 8.95
CA PHE A 208 11.63 -2.92 10.23
C PHE A 208 12.18 -4.25 10.74
N LEU A 209 12.48 -4.27 12.04
CA LEU A 209 12.96 -5.44 12.77
C LEU A 209 12.07 -5.72 13.98
N PHE A 210 11.82 -7.02 14.21
CA PHE A 210 11.22 -7.51 15.44
C PHE A 210 12.31 -8.15 16.28
N TYR A 211 12.21 -7.99 17.59
CA TYR A 211 13.12 -8.62 18.53
C TYR A 211 12.38 -9.04 19.79
N VAL A 212 12.92 -10.03 20.47
CA VAL A 212 12.43 -10.42 21.79
C VAL A 212 13.41 -9.87 22.83
N THR A 213 12.90 -9.25 23.91
CA THR A 213 13.77 -8.63 24.89
C THR A 213 14.56 -9.71 25.66
N LYS A 214 15.85 -9.48 25.92
CA LYS A 214 16.74 -10.47 26.56
C LYS A 214 16.18 -10.95 27.91
N ASP A 215 15.69 -10.04 28.73
CA ASP A 215 15.12 -10.39 30.06
C ASP A 215 13.88 -11.27 29.92
N SER A 216 13.05 -11.07 28.91
CA SER A 216 11.88 -11.88 28.66
C SER A 216 12.23 -13.29 28.18
N ILE A 217 13.27 -13.42 27.34
CA ILE A 217 13.81 -14.74 26.94
C ILE A 217 14.31 -15.52 28.18
N VAL A 218 15.10 -14.87 29.04
CA VAL A 218 15.62 -15.51 30.24
C VAL A 218 14.49 -15.99 31.17
N LYS A 219 13.43 -15.21 31.32
CA LYS A 219 12.26 -15.62 32.10
C LYS A 219 11.55 -16.81 31.47
N TYR A 220 11.31 -16.76 30.17
CA TYR A 220 10.69 -17.82 29.39
C TYR A 220 11.50 -19.13 29.50
N MET A 221 12.82 -19.08 29.34
CA MET A 221 13.69 -20.26 29.44
C MET A 221 13.68 -20.93 30.81
N LYS A 222 13.29 -20.20 31.89
CA LYS A 222 13.15 -20.75 33.24
C LYS A 222 11.78 -21.35 33.50
N SER A 223 10.73 -20.80 32.95
CA SER A 223 9.33 -21.16 33.26
C SER A 223 8.61 -21.90 32.13
N TYR A 224 9.09 -21.75 30.91
CA TYR A 224 8.39 -22.12 29.67
C TYR A 224 6.99 -21.48 29.56
N ASP A 225 6.76 -20.39 30.30
CA ASP A 225 5.55 -19.58 30.24
C ASP A 225 5.70 -18.51 29.16
N GLU A 226 4.95 -18.64 28.07
CA GLU A 226 4.98 -17.72 26.93
C GLU A 226 4.54 -16.30 27.30
N GLU A 227 3.72 -16.13 28.35
CA GLU A 227 3.30 -14.82 28.84
C GLU A 227 4.49 -13.97 29.32
N CYS A 228 5.62 -14.58 29.66
CA CYS A 228 6.85 -13.88 29.97
C CYS A 228 7.48 -13.16 28.79
N LEU A 229 7.19 -13.59 27.54
CA LEU A 229 7.80 -13.05 26.33
C LEU A 229 7.32 -11.63 26.04
N LYS A 230 8.25 -10.80 25.56
CA LYS A 230 7.98 -9.43 25.11
C LYS A 230 8.62 -9.18 23.75
N VAL A 231 7.76 -8.93 22.77
CA VAL A 231 8.17 -8.57 21.41
C VAL A 231 8.34 -7.06 21.32
N GLY A 232 9.49 -6.62 20.84
CA GLY A 232 9.74 -5.22 20.50
C GLY A 232 9.81 -5.02 18.99
N PHE A 233 9.59 -3.78 18.57
CA PHE A 233 9.57 -3.36 17.19
C PHE A 233 10.48 -2.13 17.01
N LEU A 234 11.41 -2.20 16.07
CA LEU A 234 12.32 -1.10 15.77
C LEU A 234 12.59 -1.01 14.26
N SER A 235 13.25 0.02 13.84
CA SER A 235 13.77 0.15 12.47
C SER A 235 15.29 0.00 12.47
N THR A 236 15.81 -0.37 11.30
CA THR A 236 17.23 -0.40 11.00
C THR A 236 17.85 1.00 11.15
N ASP A 237 19.17 1.06 11.25
CA ASP A 237 19.90 2.33 11.39
C ASP A 237 19.55 3.31 10.24
N GLY A 238 19.39 4.58 10.60
CA GLY A 238 18.93 5.61 9.66
C GLY A 238 17.40 5.76 9.58
N TYR A 239 16.61 4.83 10.10
CA TYR A 239 15.14 4.83 10.01
C TYR A 239 14.42 4.88 11.37
N GLN A 240 15.10 5.27 12.47
CA GLN A 240 14.55 5.19 13.84
C GLN A 240 13.21 5.93 14.05
N ALA A 241 13.00 7.02 13.31
CA ALA A 241 11.73 7.75 13.35
C ALA A 241 10.59 7.00 12.65
N LEU A 242 10.92 6.03 11.77
CA LEU A 242 9.95 5.29 10.97
C LEU A 242 9.20 4.26 11.81
N SER A 243 9.90 3.47 12.65
CA SER A 243 9.24 2.47 13.50
C SER A 243 8.34 3.11 14.55
N LYS A 244 8.77 4.24 15.14
CA LYS A 244 7.95 4.99 16.11
C LYS A 244 6.66 5.50 15.49
N ASP A 245 6.74 6.09 14.28
CA ASP A 245 5.58 6.57 13.55
C ASP A 245 4.66 5.41 13.18
N HIS A 246 5.23 4.31 12.70
CA HIS A 246 4.49 3.13 12.26
C HIS A 246 3.78 2.43 13.42
N ASP A 247 4.46 2.25 14.55
CA ASP A 247 3.88 1.66 15.76
C ASP A 247 2.78 2.54 16.38
N LYS A 248 2.99 3.86 16.39
CA LYS A 248 1.97 4.83 16.83
C LYS A 248 0.68 4.74 16.00
N ASN A 249 0.81 4.60 14.67
CA ASN A 249 -0.34 4.57 13.78
C ASN A 249 -1.04 3.20 13.76
N PHE A 250 -0.29 2.10 13.83
CA PHE A 250 -0.82 0.76 13.57
C PHE A 250 -0.73 -0.20 14.76
N SER A 251 -0.22 0.24 15.91
CA SER A 251 -0.07 -0.58 17.13
C SER A 251 0.67 -1.90 16.89
N ILE A 252 1.75 -1.86 16.10
CA ILE A 252 2.49 -3.06 15.65
C ILE A 252 3.00 -3.88 16.83
N THR A 253 3.63 -3.20 17.80
CA THR A 253 4.12 -3.84 19.03
C THR A 253 2.99 -4.56 19.77
N GLY A 254 1.81 -3.94 19.87
CA GLY A 254 0.62 -4.55 20.48
C GLY A 254 0.16 -5.80 19.74
N ILE A 255 0.01 -5.70 18.40
CA ILE A 255 -0.41 -6.84 17.56
C ILE A 255 0.53 -8.03 17.74
N TYR A 256 1.86 -7.82 17.67
CA TYR A 256 2.82 -8.93 17.75
C TYR A 256 3.02 -9.46 19.18
N ASN A 257 2.71 -8.70 20.21
CA ASN A 257 2.65 -9.22 21.58
C ASN A 257 1.41 -10.09 21.86
N THR A 258 0.43 -10.16 20.97
CA THR A 258 -0.63 -11.18 21.04
C THR A 258 -0.23 -12.52 20.40
N GLN A 259 0.96 -12.61 19.82
CA GLN A 259 1.48 -13.80 19.11
C GLN A 259 2.67 -14.44 19.87
N LYS A 260 2.60 -14.45 21.19
CA LYS A 260 3.69 -14.97 22.06
C LYS A 260 3.90 -16.46 21.89
N ASP A 261 2.83 -17.21 21.64
CA ASP A 261 2.83 -18.63 21.30
C ASP A 261 3.71 -18.92 20.08
N ILE A 262 3.56 -18.14 19.02
CA ILE A 262 4.39 -18.26 17.80
C ILE A 262 5.86 -17.95 18.12
N VAL A 263 6.11 -16.93 18.94
CA VAL A 263 7.46 -16.57 19.35
C VAL A 263 8.10 -17.68 20.19
N ALA A 264 7.34 -18.28 21.11
CA ALA A 264 7.77 -19.42 21.92
C ALA A 264 8.15 -20.62 21.02
N GLU A 265 7.30 -20.93 20.04
CA GLU A 265 7.57 -22.00 19.06
C GLU A 265 8.86 -21.73 18.26
N LEU A 266 9.09 -20.48 17.81
CA LEU A 266 10.32 -20.10 17.09
C LEU A 266 11.58 -20.26 17.96
N ILE A 267 11.50 -19.92 19.26
CA ILE A 267 12.60 -20.11 20.21
C ILE A 267 12.89 -21.61 20.36
N GLN A 268 11.86 -22.43 20.59
CA GLN A 268 12.00 -23.88 20.70
C GLN A 268 12.59 -24.50 19.42
N LYS A 269 12.11 -24.08 18.25
CA LYS A 269 12.67 -24.52 16.96
C LYS A 269 14.15 -24.17 16.83
N LYS A 270 14.58 -22.99 17.28
CA LYS A 270 15.98 -22.59 17.27
C LYS A 270 16.84 -23.50 18.13
N GLU A 271 16.33 -23.97 19.27
CA GLU A 271 17.05 -24.92 20.14
C GLU A 271 17.17 -26.31 19.52
N ILE A 272 16.10 -26.77 18.84
CA ILE A 272 16.06 -28.09 18.19
C ILE A 272 16.90 -28.10 16.92
N TYR A 273 16.74 -27.07 16.06
CA TYR A 273 17.42 -26.94 14.76
C TYR A 273 18.83 -26.33 14.92
N THR A 274 19.72 -27.03 15.68
CA THR A 274 21.13 -26.63 15.77
C THR A 274 21.82 -26.70 14.40
N GLU A 275 22.95 -26.02 14.25
CA GLU A 275 23.73 -26.09 13.01
C GLU A 275 24.16 -27.53 12.65
N SER A 276 24.55 -28.30 13.64
CA SER A 276 24.87 -29.73 13.46
C SER A 276 23.67 -30.51 12.91
N TYR A 277 22.47 -30.27 13.48
CA TYR A 277 21.25 -30.94 13.03
C TYR A 277 20.87 -30.53 11.60
N LYS A 278 20.96 -29.25 11.27
CA LYS A 278 20.69 -28.74 9.91
C LYS A 278 21.66 -29.35 8.89
N GLN A 279 22.96 -29.41 9.21
CA GLN A 279 23.95 -30.04 8.34
C GLN A 279 23.67 -31.55 8.14
N HIS A 280 23.21 -32.24 9.19
CA HIS A 280 22.82 -33.64 9.08
C HIS A 280 21.60 -33.81 8.15
N LEU A 281 20.56 -33.00 8.32
CA LEU A 281 19.40 -33.02 7.44
C LEU A 281 19.76 -32.71 5.98
N ALA A 282 20.56 -31.69 5.74
CA ALA A 282 21.02 -31.34 4.39
C ALA A 282 21.81 -32.47 3.71
N LYS A 283 22.62 -33.24 4.48
CA LYS A 283 23.32 -34.42 3.97
C LYS A 283 22.40 -35.58 3.65
N GLN A 284 21.39 -35.84 4.50
CA GLN A 284 20.43 -36.93 4.29
C GLN A 284 19.42 -36.65 3.18
N PHE A 285 19.02 -35.42 3.02
CA PHE A 285 17.96 -34.99 2.10
C PHE A 285 18.45 -33.97 1.06
N LYS A 286 19.57 -34.30 0.39
CA LYS A 286 20.23 -33.41 -0.58
C LYS A 286 19.31 -32.88 -1.67
N ASP A 287 18.28 -33.64 -2.06
CA ASP A 287 17.36 -33.25 -3.12
C ASP A 287 16.23 -32.30 -2.61
N LEU A 288 16.05 -32.19 -1.29
CA LEU A 288 15.02 -31.34 -0.68
C LEU A 288 15.55 -29.95 -0.32
N PHE A 289 16.86 -29.84 -0.04
CA PHE A 289 17.50 -28.58 0.31
C PHE A 289 18.39 -28.17 -0.88
N LYS A 290 17.89 -27.28 -1.72
CA LYS A 290 18.75 -26.61 -2.70
C LYS A 290 19.70 -25.70 -1.94
N ASP A 291 21.02 -25.86 -2.16
CA ASP A 291 22.01 -24.93 -1.67
C ASP A 291 21.67 -23.53 -2.22
N GLU A 292 21.12 -22.66 -1.37
CA GLU A 292 21.22 -21.23 -1.59
C GLU A 292 22.61 -20.82 -1.08
N SER A 293 23.56 -20.83 -2.01
CA SER A 293 24.90 -20.25 -1.86
C SER A 293 24.85 -18.73 -1.95
#